data_b375b58c45f41c28970360fa178966b2
#
_entry.id   b375b58c45f41c28970360fa178966b2
#
_cell.length_a   1.000
_cell.length_b   1.000
_cell.length_c   1.000
_cell.angle_alpha   90.00
_cell.angle_beta   90.00
_cell.angle_gamma   90.00
#
_symmetry.space_group_name_H-M   'P 1'
#
loop_
_entity.id
_entity.type
_entity.pdbx_description
1 polymer ?
#
loop_
_entity_poly.entity_id
_entity_poly.type
_entity_poly.pdbx_seq_one_letter_code
_entity_poly.pdbx_strand_id
1 'polypeptide(L)'
;MLERWERLLEQHIRTNSELMTREPAGQLAHPYTVPSAPGAAHYSTALWDWDSWSASIVLGQVAADTDRPGEFAVYEQGSVLNFLDHTDDDGVVPIQLTPDGSLTHSDPSRAGGFSENMHKPVLAQHAAMLTKRAGSADWIRPSLPTIGRFIDRYLESHVHAGTGLAYWQTDFAIGVDNDPSAFYRPAQSTASVYLNSLLYRELQAYGSLLEEVGDLPQAGRRRNQAADLADAMRTHLWDERDGTFYSADLALRPVDDEDWLHRGAPRRWQSLLLRIDNWSSFLPMWAGMATAEQAERMRQRARDPRTFAAAYGIRSLSRLEKMYDLRASNNPSNWLGPVWGMSNYLVFRGLVKYGFDDDARGLAEKTVRLFGRDLEASGALHEYYHPDNGEPIMTKGFQNWNFLVLNMIAWLNQRVPATEF
;
A
#
# COMPACT_ATOMS: atom_id res chain seq x y z
N MET A 1 6.21 22.60 21.33
CA MET A 1 6.09 22.80 19.86
C MET A 1 5.42 21.62 19.21
N LEU A 2 5.81 20.38 19.52
CA LEU A 2 5.19 19.15 18.98
C LEU A 2 3.70 19.10 19.30
N GLU A 3 3.30 19.21 20.56
CA GLU A 3 1.90 19.25 21.00
C GLU A 3 1.04 20.32 20.30
N ARG A 4 1.66 21.46 19.92
CA ARG A 4 0.95 22.49 19.15
C ARG A 4 0.63 21.99 17.75
N TRP A 5 1.57 21.31 17.08
CA TRP A 5 1.35 20.74 15.76
C TRP A 5 0.41 19.54 15.81
N GLU A 6 0.45 18.72 16.84
CA GLU A 6 -0.54 17.67 17.07
C GLU A 6 -1.96 18.25 17.09
N ARG A 7 -2.21 19.24 17.93
CA ARG A 7 -3.53 19.90 18.00
C ARG A 7 -3.94 20.57 16.68
N LEU A 8 -3.01 21.21 15.98
CA LEU A 8 -3.25 21.83 14.68
C LEU A 8 -3.67 20.79 13.64
N LEU A 9 -2.94 19.67 13.56
CA LEU A 9 -3.23 18.57 12.66
C LEU A 9 -4.56 17.88 13.02
N GLU A 10 -4.79 17.55 14.29
CA GLU A 10 -6.06 16.98 14.75
C GLU A 10 -7.26 17.84 14.37
N GLN A 11 -7.17 19.14 14.62
CA GLN A 11 -8.24 20.08 14.26
C GLN A 11 -8.44 20.14 12.76
N HIS A 12 -7.36 20.28 11.98
CA HIS A 12 -7.43 20.36 10.53
C HIS A 12 -8.03 19.09 9.93
N ILE A 13 -7.58 17.90 10.36
CA ILE A 13 -8.04 16.63 9.83
C ILE A 13 -9.51 16.41 10.16
N ARG A 14 -9.94 16.65 11.41
CA ARG A 14 -11.34 16.52 11.81
C ARG A 14 -12.28 17.46 11.03
N THR A 15 -11.81 18.69 10.77
CA THR A 15 -12.63 19.68 10.03
C THR A 15 -12.70 19.35 8.53
N ASN A 16 -11.66 18.72 7.97
CA ASN A 16 -11.54 18.52 6.52
C ASN A 16 -11.78 17.07 6.07
N SER A 17 -12.03 16.13 6.98
CA SER A 17 -12.27 14.72 6.64
C SER A 17 -13.50 14.52 5.75
N GLU A 18 -14.58 15.30 5.96
CA GLU A 18 -15.78 15.26 5.12
C GLU A 18 -15.50 15.68 3.66
N LEU A 19 -14.45 16.46 3.41
CA LEU A 19 -14.06 16.85 2.06
C LEU A 19 -13.53 15.67 1.21
N MET A 20 -13.23 14.53 1.83
CA MET A 20 -12.88 13.30 1.14
C MET A 20 -14.08 12.42 0.77
N THR A 21 -15.31 12.83 1.09
CA THR A 21 -16.52 12.05 0.78
C THR A 21 -17.27 12.58 -0.44
N ARG A 22 -17.91 11.68 -1.18
CA ARG A 22 -18.70 11.99 -2.37
C ARG A 22 -20.00 11.19 -2.37
N GLU A 23 -21.09 11.86 -2.80
CA GLU A 23 -22.35 11.19 -3.08
C GLU A 23 -22.26 10.35 -4.37
N PRO A 24 -23.16 9.37 -4.55
CA PRO A 24 -23.24 8.59 -5.78
C PRO A 24 -23.30 9.49 -7.02
N ALA A 25 -22.52 9.15 -8.04
CA ALA A 25 -22.47 9.95 -9.26
C ALA A 25 -22.11 9.09 -10.48
N GLY A 26 -22.82 9.27 -11.58
CA GLY A 26 -22.58 8.57 -12.83
C GLY A 26 -22.63 7.05 -12.67
N GLN A 27 -21.53 6.36 -12.99
CA GLN A 27 -21.44 4.91 -12.82
C GLN A 27 -21.18 4.45 -11.38
N LEU A 28 -20.83 5.35 -10.46
CA LEU A 28 -20.60 5.03 -9.05
C LEU A 28 -21.94 5.05 -8.31
N ALA A 29 -22.50 3.86 -8.10
CA ALA A 29 -23.85 3.68 -7.51
C ALA A 29 -23.88 3.92 -6.00
N HIS A 30 -22.75 3.86 -5.33
CA HIS A 30 -22.63 4.02 -3.87
C HIS A 30 -21.85 5.30 -3.52
N PRO A 31 -22.11 5.92 -2.34
CA PRO A 31 -21.26 6.97 -1.80
C PRO A 31 -19.81 6.47 -1.69
N TYR A 32 -18.82 7.34 -1.87
CA TYR A 32 -17.42 6.92 -1.93
C TYR A 32 -16.45 7.95 -1.39
N THR A 33 -15.19 7.55 -1.26
CA THR A 33 -14.10 8.42 -0.81
C THR A 33 -13.16 8.80 -1.97
N VAL A 34 -12.53 9.97 -1.85
CA VAL A 34 -11.54 10.49 -2.78
C VAL A 34 -10.28 10.97 -2.05
N PRO A 35 -9.10 11.01 -2.69
CA PRO A 35 -7.84 11.37 -2.02
C PRO A 35 -7.73 12.82 -1.56
N SER A 36 -8.46 13.75 -2.16
CA SER A 36 -8.26 15.18 -1.94
C SER A 36 -9.56 15.97 -1.86
N ALA A 37 -9.47 17.15 -1.26
CA ALA A 37 -10.56 18.13 -1.24
C ALA A 37 -10.96 18.57 -2.67
N PRO A 38 -12.17 19.14 -2.85
CA PRO A 38 -12.61 19.70 -4.10
C PRO A 38 -11.59 20.69 -4.70
N GLY A 39 -11.35 20.59 -6.01
CA GLY A 39 -10.43 21.46 -6.75
C GLY A 39 -9.01 20.91 -6.91
N ALA A 40 -8.66 19.79 -6.31
CA ALA A 40 -7.35 19.14 -6.48
C ALA A 40 -7.32 18.17 -7.69
N ALA A 41 -7.57 18.70 -8.90
CA ALA A 41 -7.56 17.94 -10.16
C ALA A 41 -8.35 16.62 -10.10
N HIS A 42 -7.88 15.55 -10.75
CA HIS A 42 -8.51 14.24 -10.79
C HIS A 42 -8.57 13.53 -9.41
N TYR A 43 -7.75 13.93 -8.43
CA TYR A 43 -7.78 13.40 -7.08
C TYR A 43 -9.03 13.81 -6.29
N SER A 44 -9.80 14.77 -6.76
CA SER A 44 -11.01 15.25 -6.06
C SER A 44 -12.31 14.58 -6.53
N THR A 45 -12.29 13.76 -7.57
CA THR A 45 -13.50 13.16 -8.16
C THR A 45 -13.42 11.66 -8.37
N ALA A 46 -12.23 11.10 -8.52
CA ALA A 46 -12.03 9.68 -8.78
C ALA A 46 -11.91 8.86 -7.49
N LEU A 47 -12.54 7.68 -7.48
CA LEU A 47 -12.32 6.64 -6.50
C LEU A 47 -11.06 5.84 -6.91
N TRP A 48 -10.09 5.75 -6.01
CA TRP A 48 -8.85 5.03 -6.19
C TRP A 48 -8.74 3.87 -5.20
N ASP A 49 -8.06 2.80 -5.59
CA ASP A 49 -7.94 1.55 -4.83
C ASP A 49 -7.33 1.72 -3.42
N TRP A 50 -6.01 1.82 -3.29
CA TRP A 50 -5.35 1.92 -1.98
C TRP A 50 -5.59 3.26 -1.28
N ASP A 51 -5.99 4.29 -2.04
CA ASP A 51 -6.38 5.59 -1.49
C ASP A 51 -7.65 5.48 -0.67
N SER A 52 -8.68 4.78 -1.17
CA SER A 52 -9.92 4.57 -0.41
C SER A 52 -9.70 3.72 0.84
N TRP A 53 -8.81 2.73 0.76
CA TRP A 53 -8.39 1.94 1.91
C TRP A 53 -7.71 2.80 2.98
N SER A 54 -6.75 3.65 2.60
CA SER A 54 -6.07 4.54 3.54
C SER A 54 -6.99 5.64 4.08
N ALA A 55 -7.87 6.20 3.25
CA ALA A 55 -8.88 7.14 3.70
C ALA A 55 -9.78 6.54 4.80
N SER A 56 -10.20 5.28 4.64
CA SER A 56 -11.01 4.60 5.64
C SER A 56 -10.29 4.35 6.97
N ILE A 57 -8.96 4.17 6.96
CA ILE A 57 -8.18 4.11 8.21
C ILE A 57 -8.30 5.46 8.96
N VAL A 58 -8.15 6.56 8.23
CA VAL A 58 -8.26 7.92 8.80
C VAL A 58 -9.67 8.21 9.30
N LEU A 59 -10.69 7.96 8.48
CA LEU A 59 -12.09 8.23 8.82
C LEU A 59 -12.54 7.44 10.05
N GLY A 60 -12.04 6.20 10.18
CA GLY A 60 -12.24 5.41 11.39
C GLY A 60 -11.61 6.04 12.63
N GLN A 61 -10.45 6.70 12.51
CA GLN A 61 -9.83 7.43 13.64
C GLN A 61 -10.62 8.69 13.97
N VAL A 62 -11.07 9.44 12.96
CA VAL A 62 -11.90 10.63 13.17
C VAL A 62 -13.19 10.26 13.91
N ALA A 63 -13.88 9.20 13.47
CA ALA A 63 -15.10 8.70 14.09
C ALA A 63 -14.86 8.27 15.57
N ALA A 64 -13.76 7.60 15.85
CA ALA A 64 -13.36 7.21 17.20
C ALA A 64 -13.05 8.43 18.09
N ASP A 65 -12.29 9.39 17.57
CA ASP A 65 -11.89 10.60 18.30
C ASP A 65 -13.06 11.57 18.57
N THR A 66 -14.15 11.50 17.79
CA THR A 66 -15.34 12.34 17.92
C THR A 66 -16.52 11.63 18.59
N ASP A 67 -16.32 10.37 19.03
CA ASP A 67 -17.36 9.50 19.61
C ASP A 67 -18.61 9.38 18.70
N ARG A 68 -18.38 9.28 17.38
CA ARG A 68 -19.40 9.10 16.35
C ARG A 68 -19.14 7.84 15.51
N PRO A 69 -19.22 6.65 16.15
CA PRO A 69 -18.93 5.40 15.44
C PRO A 69 -19.87 5.24 14.22
N GLY A 70 -19.30 4.87 13.08
CA GLY A 70 -20.05 4.66 11.84
C GLY A 70 -20.43 5.94 11.07
N GLU A 71 -19.99 7.12 11.48
CA GLU A 71 -20.28 8.39 10.79
C GLU A 71 -19.98 8.35 9.29
N PHE A 72 -18.88 7.72 8.91
CA PHE A 72 -18.43 7.62 7.51
C PHE A 72 -18.71 6.25 6.87
N ALA A 73 -19.39 5.33 7.57
CA ALA A 73 -19.54 3.94 7.14
C ALA A 73 -20.14 3.80 5.73
N VAL A 74 -21.09 4.65 5.36
CA VAL A 74 -21.72 4.60 4.02
C VAL A 74 -20.73 4.90 2.90
N TYR A 75 -19.78 5.81 3.11
CA TYR A 75 -18.76 6.19 2.13
C TYR A 75 -17.63 5.15 2.08
N GLU A 76 -17.23 4.63 3.24
CA GLU A 76 -16.19 3.62 3.36
C GLU A 76 -16.64 2.29 2.73
N GLN A 77 -17.82 1.80 3.10
CA GLN A 77 -18.43 0.60 2.51
C GLN A 77 -18.77 0.79 1.05
N GLY A 78 -19.32 1.96 0.68
CA GLY A 78 -19.66 2.29 -0.69
C GLY A 78 -18.43 2.33 -1.62
N SER A 79 -17.25 2.73 -1.13
CA SER A 79 -16.01 2.64 -1.89
C SER A 79 -15.69 1.19 -2.27
N VAL A 80 -15.79 0.27 -1.31
CA VAL A 80 -15.58 -1.18 -1.56
C VAL A 80 -16.64 -1.71 -2.54
N LEU A 81 -17.92 -1.39 -2.33
CA LEU A 81 -19.03 -1.87 -3.16
C LEU A 81 -18.91 -1.37 -4.61
N ASN A 82 -18.53 -0.11 -4.82
CA ASN A 82 -18.30 0.39 -6.18
C ASN A 82 -17.23 -0.40 -6.93
N PHE A 83 -16.11 -0.78 -6.29
CA PHE A 83 -15.12 -1.65 -6.92
C PHE A 83 -15.66 -3.04 -7.23
N LEU A 84 -16.44 -3.61 -6.30
CA LEU A 84 -17.03 -4.95 -6.49
C LEU A 84 -18.09 -4.97 -7.60
N ASP A 85 -18.87 -3.91 -7.75
CA ASP A 85 -19.88 -3.75 -8.83
C ASP A 85 -19.22 -3.61 -10.22
N HIS A 86 -17.95 -3.16 -10.26
CA HIS A 86 -17.18 -3.01 -11.51
C HIS A 86 -16.15 -4.13 -11.71
N THR A 87 -16.25 -5.21 -10.94
CA THR A 87 -15.43 -6.42 -11.15
C THR A 87 -15.98 -7.21 -12.34
N ASP A 88 -15.12 -7.54 -13.30
CA ASP A 88 -15.54 -8.36 -14.44
C ASP A 88 -15.70 -9.87 -14.08
N ASP A 89 -16.14 -10.66 -15.06
CA ASP A 89 -16.39 -12.10 -14.87
C ASP A 89 -15.08 -12.87 -14.56
N ASP A 90 -13.93 -12.37 -15.02
CA ASP A 90 -12.60 -12.94 -14.79
C ASP A 90 -11.98 -12.53 -13.45
N GLY A 91 -12.66 -11.68 -12.66
CA GLY A 91 -12.19 -11.21 -11.36
C GLY A 91 -11.23 -10.02 -11.44
N VAL A 92 -11.16 -9.33 -12.57
CA VAL A 92 -10.37 -8.10 -12.70
C VAL A 92 -11.12 -6.94 -12.07
N VAL A 93 -10.51 -6.30 -11.07
CA VAL A 93 -11.03 -5.12 -10.40
C VAL A 93 -10.26 -3.90 -10.88
N PRO A 94 -10.90 -2.81 -11.30
CA PRO A 94 -10.21 -1.61 -11.76
C PRO A 94 -9.43 -0.93 -10.62
N ILE A 95 -8.32 -0.26 -10.97
CA ILE A 95 -7.50 0.53 -10.02
C ILE A 95 -8.21 1.83 -9.66
N GLN A 96 -8.94 2.39 -10.62
CA GLN A 96 -9.59 3.69 -10.52
C GLN A 96 -10.98 3.63 -11.15
N LEU A 97 -11.91 4.33 -10.53
CA LEU A 97 -13.25 4.57 -11.05
C LEU A 97 -13.56 6.07 -11.05
N THR A 98 -14.07 6.56 -12.17
CA THR A 98 -14.56 7.94 -12.28
C THR A 98 -16.07 7.95 -12.53
N PRO A 99 -16.80 9.01 -12.13
CA PRO A 99 -18.23 9.08 -12.37
C PRO A 99 -18.63 8.92 -13.85
N ASP A 100 -17.83 9.43 -14.76
CA ASP A 100 -18.08 9.42 -16.22
C ASP A 100 -17.45 8.24 -16.96
N GLY A 101 -16.74 7.37 -16.28
CA GLY A 101 -16.05 6.22 -16.88
C GLY A 101 -14.82 6.57 -17.74
N SER A 102 -14.39 7.83 -17.74
CA SER A 102 -13.36 8.37 -18.67
C SER A 102 -11.93 7.91 -18.38
N LEU A 103 -11.65 7.48 -17.16
CA LEU A 103 -10.32 7.06 -16.72
C LEU A 103 -10.41 5.66 -16.10
N THR A 104 -10.20 4.65 -16.90
CA THR A 104 -9.98 3.29 -16.42
C THR A 104 -8.51 2.93 -16.62
N HIS A 105 -7.77 2.83 -15.53
CA HIS A 105 -6.39 2.33 -15.55
C HIS A 105 -6.33 0.81 -15.78
N SER A 106 -7.45 0.21 -16.15
CA SER A 106 -7.62 -1.19 -16.47
C SER A 106 -7.97 -1.44 -17.95
N ASP A 107 -7.67 -0.48 -18.83
CA ASP A 107 -7.93 -0.66 -20.28
C ASP A 107 -6.80 -1.48 -20.94
N PRO A 108 -7.04 -2.76 -21.31
CA PRO A 108 -6.02 -3.62 -21.90
C PRO A 108 -5.43 -3.07 -23.19
N SER A 109 -6.13 -2.16 -23.88
CA SER A 109 -5.66 -1.56 -25.13
C SER A 109 -4.46 -0.62 -24.93
N ARG A 110 -4.25 -0.14 -23.72
CA ARG A 110 -3.15 0.77 -23.40
C ARG A 110 -1.83 0.08 -23.08
N ALA A 111 -1.85 -1.19 -22.74
CA ALA A 111 -0.72 -1.95 -22.22
C ALA A 111 0.18 -2.60 -23.29
N GLY A 112 0.11 -2.19 -24.55
CA GLY A 112 1.00 -2.71 -25.58
C GLY A 112 0.92 -4.23 -25.79
N GLY A 113 -0.24 -4.84 -25.52
CA GLY A 113 -0.48 -6.29 -25.65
C GLY A 113 -0.36 -7.07 -24.34
N PHE A 114 -0.09 -6.41 -23.22
CA PHE A 114 -0.13 -7.00 -21.88
C PHE A 114 -1.39 -6.55 -21.14
N SER A 115 -1.94 -7.40 -20.29
CA SER A 115 -2.97 -7.00 -19.34
C SER A 115 -2.43 -5.92 -18.43
N GLU A 116 -3.18 -4.84 -18.21
CA GLU A 116 -2.81 -3.84 -17.23
C GLU A 116 -2.86 -4.41 -15.80
N ASN A 117 -2.19 -3.71 -14.87
CA ASN A 117 -2.34 -4.03 -13.47
C ASN A 117 -3.80 -3.78 -13.05
N MET A 118 -4.28 -4.55 -12.10
CA MET A 118 -5.60 -4.39 -11.49
C MET A 118 -5.47 -3.82 -10.09
N HIS A 119 -6.59 -3.54 -9.45
CA HIS A 119 -6.69 -3.11 -8.06
C HIS A 119 -5.64 -3.79 -7.18
N LYS A 120 -4.89 -3.03 -6.41
CA LYS A 120 -3.92 -3.60 -5.48
C LYS A 120 -4.60 -4.54 -4.50
N PRO A 121 -3.94 -5.61 -4.04
CA PRO A 121 -4.56 -6.56 -3.12
C PRO A 121 -4.72 -5.96 -1.71
N VAL A 122 -5.65 -4.99 -1.61
CA VAL A 122 -6.11 -4.34 -0.38
C VAL A 122 -7.64 -4.32 -0.25
N LEU A 123 -8.36 -4.94 -1.18
CA LEU A 123 -9.83 -4.92 -1.22
C LEU A 123 -10.44 -5.75 -0.08
N ALA A 124 -9.97 -6.99 0.14
CA ALA A 124 -10.38 -7.80 1.27
C ALA A 124 -9.88 -7.20 2.61
N GLN A 125 -8.70 -6.60 2.63
CA GLN A 125 -8.19 -5.89 3.81
C GLN A 125 -9.10 -4.72 4.18
N HIS A 126 -9.55 -3.95 3.19
CA HIS A 126 -10.50 -2.86 3.36
C HIS A 126 -11.83 -3.39 3.92
N ALA A 127 -12.40 -4.39 3.27
CA ALA A 127 -13.66 -5.00 3.70
C ALA A 127 -13.57 -5.61 5.11
N ALA A 128 -12.49 -6.31 5.45
CA ALA A 128 -12.30 -6.92 6.77
C ALA A 128 -12.16 -5.87 7.88
N MET A 129 -11.42 -4.80 7.63
CA MET A 129 -11.31 -3.66 8.54
C MET A 129 -12.69 -3.04 8.83
N LEU A 130 -13.50 -2.79 7.81
CA LEU A 130 -14.83 -2.23 7.95
C LEU A 130 -15.81 -3.19 8.65
N THR A 131 -15.72 -4.48 8.32
CA THR A 131 -16.51 -5.54 8.98
C THR A 131 -16.23 -5.59 10.48
N LYS A 132 -14.96 -5.52 10.88
CA LYS A 132 -14.58 -5.46 12.29
C LYS A 132 -15.15 -4.24 12.99
N ARG A 133 -15.18 -3.07 12.35
CA ARG A 133 -15.77 -1.85 12.91
C ARG A 133 -17.29 -1.92 12.98
N ALA A 134 -17.92 -2.52 11.98
CA ALA A 134 -19.37 -2.69 11.93
C ALA A 134 -19.88 -3.78 12.89
N GLY A 135 -19.01 -4.68 13.33
CA GLY A 135 -19.38 -5.82 14.18
C GLY A 135 -20.17 -6.91 13.45
N SER A 136 -20.34 -6.84 12.13
CA SER A 136 -21.04 -7.83 11.28
C SER A 136 -20.50 -7.81 9.86
N ALA A 137 -20.42 -9.01 9.24
CA ALA A 137 -20.10 -9.19 7.82
C ALA A 137 -21.33 -9.12 6.90
N ASP A 138 -22.54 -8.84 7.40
CA ASP A 138 -23.77 -8.90 6.61
C ASP A 138 -23.77 -7.97 5.41
N TRP A 139 -23.15 -6.79 5.54
CA TRP A 139 -23.05 -5.80 4.46
C TRP A 139 -22.22 -6.28 3.26
N ILE A 140 -21.21 -7.14 3.50
CA ILE A 140 -20.26 -7.63 2.46
C ILE A 140 -20.53 -9.08 2.08
N ARG A 141 -21.30 -9.82 2.86
CA ARG A 141 -21.58 -11.24 2.64
C ARG A 141 -21.99 -11.59 1.20
N PRO A 142 -22.90 -10.85 0.52
CA PRO A 142 -23.28 -11.14 -0.85
C PRO A 142 -22.12 -11.04 -1.85
N SER A 143 -21.13 -10.20 -1.56
CA SER A 143 -19.99 -9.89 -2.45
C SER A 143 -18.72 -10.70 -2.15
N LEU A 144 -18.71 -11.54 -1.11
CA LEU A 144 -17.56 -12.39 -0.79
C LEU A 144 -17.11 -13.28 -1.95
N PRO A 145 -18.00 -13.89 -2.75
CA PRO A 145 -17.58 -14.66 -3.93
C PRO A 145 -16.81 -13.80 -4.96
N THR A 146 -17.18 -12.52 -5.12
CA THR A 146 -16.47 -11.59 -6.02
C THR A 146 -15.08 -11.26 -5.52
N ILE A 147 -14.91 -11.01 -4.21
CA ILE A 147 -13.58 -10.87 -3.59
C ILE A 147 -12.76 -12.15 -3.80
N GLY A 148 -13.39 -13.32 -3.69
CA GLY A 148 -12.75 -14.61 -3.95
C GLY A 148 -12.19 -14.71 -5.37
N ARG A 149 -12.99 -14.36 -6.41
CA ARG A 149 -12.54 -14.32 -7.80
C ARG A 149 -11.38 -13.35 -8.04
N PHE A 150 -11.44 -12.16 -7.43
CA PHE A 150 -10.35 -11.19 -7.50
C PHE A 150 -9.02 -11.76 -6.97
N ILE A 151 -9.05 -12.42 -5.82
CA ILE A 151 -7.87 -13.07 -5.23
C ILE A 151 -7.41 -14.23 -6.12
N ASP A 152 -8.33 -15.06 -6.61
CA ASP A 152 -8.01 -16.19 -7.49
C ASP A 152 -7.38 -15.69 -8.79
N ARG A 153 -7.83 -14.56 -9.33
CA ARG A 153 -7.21 -13.93 -10.50
C ARG A 153 -5.75 -13.55 -10.24
N TYR A 154 -5.40 -13.01 -9.05
CA TYR A 154 -4.00 -12.79 -8.70
C TYR A 154 -3.20 -14.09 -8.68
N LEU A 155 -3.72 -15.12 -8.03
CA LEU A 155 -3.02 -16.40 -7.85
C LEU A 155 -2.84 -17.16 -9.18
N GLU A 156 -3.76 -17.01 -10.13
CA GLU A 156 -3.72 -17.69 -11.42
C GLU A 156 -2.87 -16.95 -12.47
N SER A 157 -2.93 -15.62 -12.51
CA SER A 157 -2.36 -14.84 -13.61
C SER A 157 -1.18 -13.94 -13.24
N HIS A 158 -0.89 -13.75 -11.95
CA HIS A 158 0.17 -12.87 -11.47
C HIS A 158 1.22 -13.60 -10.63
N VAL A 159 1.25 -14.91 -10.62
CA VAL A 159 2.21 -15.70 -9.83
C VAL A 159 3.18 -16.43 -10.75
N HIS A 160 4.47 -16.26 -10.46
CA HIS A 160 5.55 -16.97 -11.14
C HIS A 160 5.63 -18.42 -10.62
N ALA A 161 5.36 -19.40 -11.50
CA ALA A 161 5.28 -20.80 -11.12
C ALA A 161 6.54 -21.36 -10.44
N GLY A 162 7.73 -20.87 -10.83
CA GLY A 162 9.01 -21.35 -10.28
C GLY A 162 9.32 -20.84 -8.87
N THR A 163 8.72 -19.71 -8.43
CA THR A 163 9.01 -19.13 -7.11
C THR A 163 7.79 -19.04 -6.21
N GLY A 164 6.58 -19.13 -6.75
CA GLY A 164 5.34 -18.86 -6.01
C GLY A 164 5.12 -17.38 -5.67
N LEU A 165 5.93 -16.47 -6.21
CA LEU A 165 5.85 -15.04 -5.94
C LEU A 165 4.98 -14.32 -6.97
N ALA A 166 4.21 -13.34 -6.50
CA ALA A 166 3.44 -12.47 -7.36
C ALA A 166 4.31 -11.38 -8.02
N TYR A 167 3.97 -11.02 -9.26
CA TYR A 167 4.62 -9.99 -10.06
C TYR A 167 3.61 -8.97 -10.59
N TRP A 168 4.07 -7.75 -10.87
CA TRP A 168 3.29 -6.77 -11.61
C TRP A 168 3.22 -7.12 -13.09
N GLN A 169 2.06 -6.90 -13.72
CA GLN A 169 1.93 -7.09 -15.17
C GLN A 169 2.83 -6.12 -15.94
N THR A 170 2.83 -4.86 -15.51
CA THR A 170 3.68 -3.78 -16.05
C THR A 170 4.14 -2.88 -14.91
N ASP A 171 4.92 -1.84 -15.21
CA ASP A 171 5.26 -0.77 -14.26
C ASP A 171 4.17 0.33 -14.17
N PHE A 172 3.12 0.22 -14.97
CA PHE A 172 2.07 1.23 -15.06
C PHE A 172 1.07 1.14 -13.89
N ALA A 173 0.73 2.28 -13.31
CA ALA A 173 -0.32 2.44 -12.29
C ALA A 173 -0.17 1.54 -11.05
N ILE A 174 1.06 1.16 -10.70
CA ILE A 174 1.34 0.38 -9.48
C ILE A 174 1.23 1.21 -8.19
N GLY A 175 1.04 2.53 -8.32
CA GLY A 175 0.92 3.49 -7.21
C GLY A 175 2.26 4.00 -6.67
N VAL A 176 3.34 3.26 -6.86
CA VAL A 176 4.73 3.68 -6.65
C VAL A 176 5.35 3.89 -8.03
N ASP A 177 4.90 4.93 -8.73
CA ASP A 177 4.95 5.07 -10.19
C ASP A 177 6.34 5.00 -10.81
N ASN A 178 7.39 5.38 -10.10
CA ASN A 178 8.77 5.23 -10.56
C ASN A 178 9.60 4.37 -9.61
N ASP A 179 8.99 3.30 -9.04
CA ASP A 179 9.72 2.30 -8.27
C ASP A 179 10.85 1.70 -9.14
N PRO A 180 12.11 1.93 -8.81
CA PRO A 180 13.21 1.48 -9.65
C PRO A 180 13.35 -0.04 -9.76
N SER A 181 12.67 -0.80 -8.91
CA SER A 181 12.61 -2.26 -9.03
C SER A 181 11.61 -2.74 -10.10
N ALA A 182 10.69 -1.87 -10.55
CA ALA A 182 9.69 -2.18 -11.57
C ALA A 182 9.76 -1.25 -12.79
N PHE A 183 10.13 0.03 -12.58
CA PHE A 183 10.12 1.07 -13.58
C PHE A 183 11.08 0.78 -14.74
N TYR A 184 10.56 0.83 -15.97
CA TYR A 184 11.26 0.49 -17.21
C TYR A 184 11.78 -0.96 -17.29
N ARG A 185 11.28 -1.85 -16.43
CA ARG A 185 11.58 -3.26 -16.57
C ARG A 185 10.60 -3.94 -17.53
N PRO A 186 11.00 -5.08 -18.13
CA PRO A 186 10.06 -5.85 -18.94
C PRO A 186 8.80 -6.22 -18.16
N ALA A 187 7.66 -6.29 -18.84
CA ALA A 187 6.43 -6.78 -18.25
C ALA A 187 6.62 -8.16 -17.58
N GLN A 188 5.92 -8.39 -16.47
CA GLN A 188 5.94 -9.67 -15.72
C GLN A 188 7.32 -10.10 -15.21
N SER A 189 8.29 -9.18 -15.13
CA SER A 189 9.69 -9.51 -14.80
C SER A 189 10.08 -9.28 -13.34
N THR A 190 9.23 -8.62 -12.53
CA THR A 190 9.59 -8.26 -11.16
C THR A 190 8.65 -8.88 -10.14
N ALA A 191 9.16 -9.83 -9.35
CA ALA A 191 8.52 -10.24 -8.10
C ALA A 191 8.73 -9.13 -7.06
N SER A 192 7.70 -8.32 -6.84
CA SER A 192 7.78 -7.13 -6.01
C SER A 192 7.56 -7.44 -4.52
N VAL A 193 8.44 -6.97 -3.65
CA VAL A 193 8.22 -7.03 -2.19
C VAL A 193 6.92 -6.32 -1.82
N TYR A 194 6.64 -5.18 -2.46
CA TYR A 194 5.43 -4.40 -2.24
C TYR A 194 4.17 -5.21 -2.54
N LEU A 195 4.05 -5.77 -3.75
CA LEU A 195 2.89 -6.57 -4.16
C LEU A 195 2.70 -7.81 -3.27
N ASN A 196 3.77 -8.55 -3.03
CA ASN A 196 3.69 -9.79 -2.25
C ASN A 196 3.33 -9.54 -0.77
N SER A 197 3.77 -8.42 -0.19
CA SER A 197 3.37 -8.03 1.17
C SER A 197 1.89 -7.67 1.26
N LEU A 198 1.35 -6.97 0.25
CA LEU A 198 -0.08 -6.68 0.17
C LEU A 198 -0.90 -7.96 -0.02
N LEU A 199 -0.49 -8.83 -0.97
CA LEU A 199 -1.21 -10.08 -1.27
C LEU A 199 -1.22 -11.05 -0.08
N TYR A 200 -0.12 -11.12 0.68
CA TYR A 200 -0.08 -11.89 1.93
C TYR A 200 -1.17 -11.45 2.90
N ARG A 201 -1.31 -10.15 3.14
CA ARG A 201 -2.35 -9.62 4.02
C ARG A 201 -3.75 -9.74 3.43
N GLU A 202 -3.89 -9.63 2.13
CA GLU A 202 -5.15 -9.82 1.42
C GLU A 202 -5.72 -11.22 1.62
N LEU A 203 -4.86 -12.23 1.49
CA LEU A 203 -5.22 -13.63 1.75
C LEU A 203 -5.65 -13.86 3.20
N GLN A 204 -4.96 -13.25 4.16
CA GLN A 204 -5.33 -13.32 5.57
C GLN A 204 -6.66 -12.61 5.85
N ALA A 205 -6.86 -11.43 5.27
CA ALA A 205 -8.07 -10.64 5.44
C ALA A 205 -9.31 -11.37 4.87
N TYR A 206 -9.16 -11.93 3.68
CA TYR A 206 -10.24 -12.72 3.09
C TYR A 206 -10.53 -13.99 3.91
N GLY A 207 -9.48 -14.66 4.40
CA GLY A 207 -9.65 -15.78 5.34
C GLY A 207 -10.45 -15.39 6.58
N SER A 208 -10.19 -14.20 7.15
CA SER A 208 -10.93 -13.69 8.30
C SER A 208 -12.41 -13.39 7.97
N LEU A 209 -12.69 -12.79 6.80
CA LEU A 209 -14.08 -12.58 6.35
C LEU A 209 -14.84 -13.89 6.15
N LEU A 210 -14.19 -14.91 5.61
CA LEU A 210 -14.79 -16.24 5.43
C LEU A 210 -15.09 -16.90 6.79
N GLU A 211 -14.26 -16.70 7.80
CA GLU A 211 -14.53 -17.18 9.17
C GLU A 211 -15.74 -16.51 9.79
N GLU A 212 -15.87 -15.20 9.64
CA GLU A 212 -17.03 -14.44 10.14
C GLU A 212 -18.36 -14.95 9.56
N VAL A 213 -18.33 -15.50 8.36
CA VAL A 213 -19.54 -16.08 7.73
C VAL A 213 -19.64 -17.60 7.88
N GLY A 214 -18.69 -18.26 8.55
CA GLY A 214 -18.69 -19.68 8.86
C GLY A 214 -18.12 -20.59 7.78
N ASP A 215 -17.48 -20.06 6.71
CA ASP A 215 -16.82 -20.88 5.69
C ASP A 215 -15.38 -21.24 6.11
N LEU A 216 -15.26 -22.06 7.14
CA LEU A 216 -13.97 -22.47 7.72
C LEU A 216 -13.07 -23.24 6.74
N PRO A 217 -13.59 -24.10 5.83
CA PRO A 217 -12.75 -24.78 4.86
C PRO A 217 -12.06 -23.81 3.88
N GLN A 218 -12.79 -22.81 3.38
CA GLN A 218 -12.22 -21.78 2.50
C GLN A 218 -11.23 -20.89 3.26
N ALA A 219 -11.58 -20.47 4.47
CA ALA A 219 -10.71 -19.69 5.33
C ALA A 219 -9.35 -20.40 5.56
N GLY A 220 -9.37 -21.69 5.86
CA GLY A 220 -8.17 -22.51 6.02
C GLY A 220 -7.31 -22.55 4.75
N ARG A 221 -7.94 -22.70 3.57
CA ARG A 221 -7.20 -22.64 2.29
C ARG A 221 -6.48 -21.31 2.08
N ARG A 222 -7.15 -20.18 2.33
CA ARG A 222 -6.55 -18.83 2.18
C ARG A 222 -5.40 -18.59 3.13
N ARG A 223 -5.49 -19.08 4.36
CA ARG A 223 -4.38 -19.02 5.32
C ARG A 223 -3.18 -19.84 4.89
N ASN A 224 -3.40 -21.05 4.35
CA ASN A 224 -2.31 -21.86 3.81
C ASN A 224 -1.62 -21.15 2.63
N GLN A 225 -2.40 -20.57 1.70
CA GLN A 225 -1.84 -19.78 0.59
C GLN A 225 -1.03 -18.57 1.10
N ALA A 226 -1.48 -17.89 2.15
CA ALA A 226 -0.71 -16.82 2.78
C ALA A 226 0.61 -17.35 3.39
N ALA A 227 0.58 -18.49 4.06
CA ALA A 227 1.78 -19.12 4.62
C ALA A 227 2.78 -19.53 3.54
N ASP A 228 2.32 -20.14 2.46
CA ASP A 228 3.15 -20.53 1.30
C ASP A 228 3.80 -19.30 0.67
N LEU A 229 3.05 -18.20 0.51
CA LEU A 229 3.56 -16.94 -0.02
C LEU A 229 4.64 -16.33 0.91
N ALA A 230 4.42 -16.37 2.22
CA ALA A 230 5.40 -15.88 3.18
C ALA A 230 6.71 -16.70 3.13
N ASP A 231 6.62 -18.03 2.96
CA ASP A 231 7.78 -18.91 2.80
C ASP A 231 8.51 -18.61 1.48
N ALA A 232 7.78 -18.40 0.39
CA ALA A 232 8.35 -17.99 -0.90
C ALA A 232 9.09 -16.64 -0.78
N MET A 233 8.50 -15.65 -0.10
CA MET A 233 9.14 -14.35 0.13
C MET A 233 10.43 -14.49 0.95
N ARG A 234 10.42 -15.26 2.04
CA ARG A 234 11.62 -15.51 2.84
C ARG A 234 12.71 -16.24 2.04
N THR A 235 12.32 -17.15 1.17
CA THR A 235 13.26 -17.95 0.37
C THR A 235 13.88 -17.17 -0.77
N HIS A 236 13.08 -16.34 -1.46
CA HIS A 236 13.51 -15.73 -2.74
C HIS A 236 13.77 -14.23 -2.66
N LEU A 237 13.24 -13.52 -1.65
CA LEU A 237 13.39 -12.06 -1.55
C LEU A 237 14.29 -11.62 -0.39
N TRP A 238 14.54 -12.47 0.60
CA TRP A 238 15.43 -12.13 1.71
C TRP A 238 16.89 -12.22 1.30
N ASP A 239 17.66 -11.16 1.53
CA ASP A 239 19.14 -11.17 1.39
C ASP A 239 19.77 -11.26 2.77
N GLU A 240 20.36 -12.41 3.07
CA GLU A 240 21.00 -12.68 4.35
C GLU A 240 22.23 -11.78 4.57
N ARG A 241 22.95 -11.42 3.52
CA ARG A 241 24.12 -10.55 3.61
C ARG A 241 23.71 -9.12 4.00
N ASP A 242 22.73 -8.57 3.29
CA ASP A 242 22.32 -7.17 3.46
C ASP A 242 21.27 -7.00 4.56
N GLY A 243 20.62 -8.08 5.00
CA GLY A 243 19.63 -8.08 6.07
C GLY A 243 18.35 -7.33 5.73
N THR A 244 17.85 -7.54 4.52
CA THR A 244 16.65 -6.88 4.03
C THR A 244 15.97 -7.70 2.94
N PHE A 245 14.73 -7.39 2.65
CA PHE A 245 14.01 -7.94 1.51
C PHE A 245 14.23 -7.06 0.27
N TYR A 246 14.57 -7.68 -0.84
CA TYR A 246 14.63 -7.06 -2.15
C TYR A 246 13.63 -7.69 -3.10
N SER A 247 13.10 -6.92 -4.02
CA SER A 247 12.38 -7.47 -5.16
C SER A 247 13.29 -8.37 -5.99
N ALA A 248 12.71 -9.28 -6.77
CA ALA A 248 13.51 -10.22 -7.55
C ALA A 248 13.20 -10.14 -9.05
N ASP A 249 14.23 -10.33 -9.85
CA ASP A 249 14.17 -10.49 -11.29
C ASP A 249 13.72 -11.91 -11.65
N LEU A 250 12.62 -12.00 -12.38
CA LEU A 250 12.05 -13.24 -12.91
C LEU A 250 12.37 -13.46 -14.39
N ALA A 251 12.92 -12.45 -15.09
CA ALA A 251 13.19 -12.49 -16.52
C ALA A 251 14.43 -13.33 -16.85
N LEU A 252 14.49 -14.55 -16.33
CA LEU A 252 15.57 -15.48 -16.59
C LEU A 252 15.22 -16.33 -17.82
N ARG A 253 16.20 -16.47 -18.72
CA ARG A 253 16.07 -17.39 -19.84
C ARG A 253 15.75 -18.81 -19.32
N PRO A 254 14.74 -19.50 -19.86
CA PRO A 254 14.50 -20.90 -19.52
C PRO A 254 15.73 -21.76 -19.71
N VAL A 255 15.90 -22.79 -18.89
CA VAL A 255 16.90 -23.82 -19.13
C VAL A 255 16.43 -24.64 -20.35
N ASP A 256 17.24 -24.67 -21.38
CA ASP A 256 17.01 -25.41 -22.59
C ASP A 256 18.00 -26.58 -22.63
N ASP A 257 17.50 -27.79 -22.45
CA ASP A 257 18.33 -29.00 -22.45
C ASP A 257 18.90 -29.33 -23.87
N GLU A 258 18.32 -28.72 -24.92
CA GLU A 258 18.78 -28.86 -26.30
C GLU A 258 19.86 -27.80 -26.65
N ASP A 259 20.03 -26.76 -25.85
CA ASP A 259 21.06 -25.75 -26.06
C ASP A 259 22.45 -26.38 -25.94
N TRP A 260 23.21 -26.39 -27.04
CA TRP A 260 24.53 -27.03 -27.09
C TRP A 260 25.53 -26.43 -26.11
N LEU A 261 25.44 -25.15 -25.77
CA LEU A 261 26.34 -24.45 -24.88
C LEU A 261 25.96 -24.66 -23.40
N HIS A 262 24.67 -24.74 -23.11
CA HIS A 262 24.15 -24.75 -21.72
C HIS A 262 23.56 -26.11 -21.31
N ARG A 263 23.65 -27.11 -22.18
CA ARG A 263 23.20 -28.46 -21.90
C ARG A 263 23.77 -28.98 -20.58
N GLY A 264 22.90 -29.40 -19.68
CA GLY A 264 23.29 -29.91 -18.37
C GLY A 264 23.91 -28.87 -17.42
N ALA A 265 23.87 -27.58 -17.76
CA ALA A 265 24.30 -26.54 -16.84
C ALA A 265 23.42 -26.55 -15.56
N PRO A 266 24.02 -26.66 -14.37
CA PRO A 266 23.28 -26.76 -13.12
C PRO A 266 22.71 -25.40 -12.73
N ARG A 267 21.52 -25.05 -13.20
CA ARG A 267 20.80 -23.89 -12.74
C ARG A 267 19.63 -24.33 -11.85
N ARG A 268 19.76 -24.07 -10.55
CA ARG A 268 18.73 -24.40 -9.54
C ARG A 268 17.96 -23.18 -9.04
N TRP A 269 18.38 -21.97 -9.42
CA TRP A 269 17.71 -20.73 -9.03
C TRP A 269 16.69 -20.31 -10.09
N GLN A 270 15.59 -19.75 -9.62
CA GLN A 270 14.45 -19.32 -10.45
C GLN A 270 14.29 -17.80 -10.50
N SER A 271 15.09 -17.07 -9.73
CA SER A 271 15.06 -15.61 -9.64
C SER A 271 16.42 -15.07 -9.21
N LEU A 272 16.65 -13.78 -9.44
CA LEU A 272 17.82 -13.05 -8.94
C LEU A 272 17.38 -11.83 -8.16
N LEU A 273 18.00 -11.57 -7.01
CA LEU A 273 17.68 -10.38 -6.22
C LEU A 273 18.03 -9.09 -6.96
N LEU A 274 17.06 -8.20 -7.09
CA LEU A 274 17.25 -6.82 -7.50
C LEU A 274 17.61 -6.01 -6.25
N ARG A 275 18.92 -5.90 -6.00
CA ARG A 275 19.44 -5.17 -4.82
C ARG A 275 19.26 -3.67 -4.98
N ILE A 276 18.00 -3.25 -5.02
CA ILE A 276 17.55 -1.86 -5.05
C ILE A 276 16.85 -1.59 -3.73
N ASP A 277 17.42 -0.70 -2.96
CA ASP A 277 17.07 -0.46 -1.57
C ASP A 277 15.98 0.61 -1.47
N ASN A 278 14.72 0.21 -1.57
CA ASN A 278 13.56 1.08 -1.51
C ASN A 278 12.70 0.83 -0.24
N TRP A 279 11.78 1.72 0.07
CA TRP A 279 10.94 1.67 1.27
C TRP A 279 10.06 0.42 1.38
N SER A 280 9.73 -0.20 0.26
CA SER A 280 8.90 -1.41 0.26
C SER A 280 9.59 -2.60 0.94
N SER A 281 10.91 -2.55 1.09
CA SER A 281 11.67 -3.55 1.86
C SER A 281 11.25 -3.64 3.34
N PHE A 282 10.56 -2.63 3.88
CA PHE A 282 10.00 -2.65 5.25
C PHE A 282 8.59 -3.24 5.33
N LEU A 283 7.92 -3.47 4.22
CA LEU A 283 6.54 -3.98 4.21
C LEU A 283 6.37 -5.39 4.78
N PRO A 284 7.34 -6.32 4.65
CA PRO A 284 7.25 -7.61 5.35
C PRO A 284 7.17 -7.47 6.88
N MET A 285 7.77 -6.43 7.46
CA MET A 285 7.63 -6.10 8.87
C MET A 285 6.21 -5.58 9.17
N TRP A 286 5.69 -4.64 8.37
CA TRP A 286 4.30 -4.20 8.48
C TRP A 286 3.30 -5.36 8.31
N ALA A 287 3.51 -6.22 7.35
CA ALA A 287 2.68 -7.39 7.10
C ALA A 287 2.73 -8.42 8.26
N GLY A 288 3.77 -8.38 9.10
CA GLY A 288 3.95 -9.32 10.22
C GLY A 288 4.47 -10.68 9.80
N MET A 289 5.08 -10.78 8.61
CA MET A 289 5.63 -12.04 8.09
C MET A 289 7.14 -12.19 8.30
N ALA A 290 7.85 -11.11 8.61
CA ALA A 290 9.26 -11.18 8.93
C ALA A 290 9.49 -11.94 10.25
N THR A 291 10.62 -12.66 10.36
CA THR A 291 11.03 -13.18 11.67
C THR A 291 11.50 -12.05 12.59
N ALA A 292 11.57 -12.29 13.90
CA ALA A 292 12.08 -11.29 14.84
C ALA A 292 13.50 -10.81 14.49
N GLU A 293 14.36 -11.72 14.03
CA GLU A 293 15.72 -11.41 13.59
C GLU A 293 15.71 -10.56 12.31
N GLN A 294 14.90 -10.91 11.33
CA GLN A 294 14.72 -10.13 10.11
C GLN A 294 14.20 -8.71 10.42
N ALA A 295 13.21 -8.61 11.30
CA ALA A 295 12.65 -7.33 11.72
C ALA A 295 13.71 -6.43 12.39
N GLU A 296 14.56 -6.98 13.28
CA GLU A 296 15.65 -6.23 13.89
C GLU A 296 16.66 -5.72 12.85
N ARG A 297 17.03 -6.52 11.86
CA ARG A 297 17.95 -6.09 10.79
C ARG A 297 17.32 -5.01 9.91
N MET A 298 16.04 -5.13 9.57
CA MET A 298 15.30 -4.08 8.84
C MET A 298 15.19 -2.80 9.67
N ARG A 299 14.93 -2.89 10.99
CA ARG A 299 14.94 -1.75 11.91
C ARG A 299 16.26 -0.98 11.86
N GLN A 300 17.40 -1.70 11.90
CA GLN A 300 18.72 -1.07 11.82
C GLN A 300 18.89 -0.28 10.51
N ARG A 301 18.41 -0.80 9.37
CA ARG A 301 18.42 -0.09 8.10
C ARG A 301 17.53 1.14 8.09
N ALA A 302 16.33 1.05 8.69
CA ALA A 302 15.41 2.18 8.81
C ALA A 302 16.02 3.35 9.60
N ARG A 303 16.91 3.07 10.58
CA ARG A 303 17.60 4.05 11.42
C ARG A 303 18.85 4.65 10.79
N ASP A 304 19.41 4.04 9.76
CA ASP A 304 20.67 4.49 9.16
C ASP A 304 20.46 5.77 8.33
N PRO A 305 21.06 6.91 8.72
CA PRO A 305 20.94 8.17 7.99
C PRO A 305 21.61 8.14 6.62
N ARG A 306 22.52 7.18 6.37
CA ARG A 306 23.14 6.99 5.07
C ARG A 306 22.17 6.36 4.06
N THR A 307 21.13 5.69 4.52
CA THR A 307 20.12 5.01 3.71
C THR A 307 18.77 5.72 3.83
N PHE A 308 17.94 5.27 4.76
CA PHE A 308 16.53 5.67 4.84
C PHE A 308 16.22 6.76 5.85
N ALA A 309 16.92 6.81 7.00
CA ALA A 309 16.58 7.78 8.04
C ALA A 309 16.85 9.22 7.57
N ALA A 310 15.78 10.03 7.57
CA ALA A 310 15.86 11.45 7.24
C ALA A 310 15.41 12.33 8.43
N ALA A 311 15.58 13.62 8.27
CA ALA A 311 15.13 14.59 9.28
C ALA A 311 13.62 14.55 9.49
N TYR A 312 12.85 14.20 8.43
CA TYR A 312 11.40 14.25 8.40
C TYR A 312 10.70 12.91 8.15
N GLY A 313 11.44 11.80 8.21
CA GLY A 313 10.83 10.47 8.08
C GLY A 313 11.73 9.46 7.41
N ILE A 314 11.12 8.57 6.63
CA ILE A 314 11.76 7.51 5.86
C ILE A 314 11.82 7.93 4.39
N ARG A 315 13.01 7.90 3.79
CA ARG A 315 13.16 8.08 2.34
C ARG A 315 12.50 6.95 1.58
N SER A 316 11.82 7.25 0.50
CA SER A 316 11.22 6.23 -0.37
C SER A 316 12.25 5.37 -1.11
N LEU A 317 13.44 5.92 -1.36
CA LEU A 317 14.61 5.21 -1.89
C LEU A 317 15.83 5.54 -1.03
N SER A 318 16.69 4.56 -0.80
CA SER A 318 17.94 4.74 -0.06
C SER A 318 18.81 5.81 -0.72
N ARG A 319 19.39 6.69 0.10
CA ARG A 319 20.30 7.74 -0.38
C ARG A 319 21.54 7.21 -1.08
N LEU A 320 21.88 5.96 -0.87
CA LEU A 320 23.03 5.29 -1.51
C LEU A 320 22.72 4.77 -2.91
N GLU A 321 21.46 4.75 -3.31
CA GLU A 321 21.06 4.28 -4.64
C GLU A 321 21.45 5.30 -5.72
N LYS A 322 21.93 4.77 -6.86
CA LYS A 322 22.32 5.61 -8.00
C LYS A 322 21.15 6.38 -8.59
N MET A 323 19.93 5.86 -8.41
CA MET A 323 18.69 6.46 -8.91
C MET A 323 18.08 7.45 -7.93
N TYR A 324 18.72 7.69 -6.76
CA TYR A 324 18.24 8.67 -5.79
C TYR A 324 18.17 10.06 -6.42
N ASP A 325 16.97 10.60 -6.56
CA ASP A 325 16.71 11.92 -7.15
C ASP A 325 15.48 12.55 -6.50
N LEU A 326 15.66 13.71 -5.88
CA LEU A 326 14.61 14.45 -5.19
C LEU A 326 13.81 15.36 -6.11
N ARG A 327 14.23 15.51 -7.36
CA ARG A 327 13.54 16.34 -8.35
C ARG A 327 12.37 15.57 -8.94
N ALA A 328 11.23 16.25 -9.10
CA ALA A 328 10.12 15.67 -9.82
C ALA A 328 10.55 15.36 -11.26
N SER A 329 10.26 14.15 -11.73
CA SER A 329 10.39 13.76 -13.13
C SER A 329 9.18 14.26 -13.94
N ASN A 330 9.06 13.85 -15.21
CA ASN A 330 7.86 14.10 -16.01
C ASN A 330 6.58 13.43 -15.44
N ASN A 331 6.73 12.37 -14.67
CA ASN A 331 5.69 11.88 -13.79
C ASN A 331 5.75 12.69 -12.49
N PRO A 332 4.67 13.36 -12.07
CA PRO A 332 4.64 14.13 -10.82
C PRO A 332 4.87 13.26 -9.57
N SER A 333 4.55 11.99 -9.62
CA SER A 333 4.72 11.05 -8.49
C SER A 333 6.16 10.55 -8.42
N ASN A 334 6.96 11.08 -7.47
CA ASN A 334 8.37 10.74 -7.34
C ASN A 334 8.68 9.91 -6.08
N TRP A 335 9.06 8.64 -6.28
CA TRP A 335 9.44 7.69 -5.23
C TRP A 335 10.96 7.43 -5.18
N LEU A 336 11.76 8.28 -5.80
CA LEU A 336 13.22 8.15 -5.83
C LEU A 336 13.92 8.89 -4.68
N GLY A 337 13.29 8.96 -3.50
CA GLY A 337 13.90 9.49 -2.30
C GLY A 337 13.05 10.44 -1.44
N PRO A 338 12.04 11.15 -1.97
CA PRO A 338 11.14 11.96 -1.14
C PRO A 338 10.47 11.17 -0.02
N VAL A 339 10.00 11.89 1.00
CA VAL A 339 9.20 11.33 2.10
C VAL A 339 7.72 11.38 1.72
N TRP A 340 7.04 10.25 1.87
CA TRP A 340 5.62 10.09 1.64
C TRP A 340 4.89 9.76 2.96
N GLY A 341 3.67 10.28 3.13
CA GLY A 341 2.85 9.98 4.31
C GLY A 341 2.58 8.48 4.46
N MET A 342 2.29 7.80 3.34
CA MET A 342 2.05 6.36 3.30
C MET A 342 3.28 5.55 3.74
N SER A 343 4.49 5.87 3.22
CA SER A 343 5.70 5.14 3.61
C SER A 343 6.03 5.33 5.09
N ASN A 344 5.91 6.57 5.61
CA ASN A 344 6.09 6.83 7.03
C ASN A 344 5.11 6.02 7.88
N TYR A 345 3.82 6.00 7.49
CA TYR A 345 2.80 5.28 8.24
C TYR A 345 3.02 3.77 8.25
N LEU A 346 3.24 3.15 7.11
CA LEU A 346 3.40 1.68 7.04
C LEU A 346 4.67 1.21 7.73
N VAL A 347 5.77 1.97 7.63
CA VAL A 347 7.01 1.68 8.40
C VAL A 347 6.76 1.85 9.90
N PHE A 348 6.09 2.92 10.32
CA PHE A 348 5.68 3.12 11.71
C PHE A 348 4.84 1.93 12.23
N ARG A 349 3.85 1.48 11.45
CA ARG A 349 3.01 0.33 11.83
C ARG A 349 3.83 -0.97 11.98
N GLY A 350 4.80 -1.16 11.08
CA GLY A 350 5.74 -2.27 11.18
C GLY A 350 6.58 -2.21 12.47
N LEU A 351 7.12 -1.04 12.81
CA LEU A 351 7.89 -0.84 14.03
C LEU A 351 7.04 -1.13 15.30
N VAL A 352 5.81 -0.62 15.35
CA VAL A 352 4.88 -0.88 16.46
C VAL A 352 4.58 -2.38 16.58
N LYS A 353 4.34 -3.06 15.45
CA LYS A 353 4.00 -4.50 15.45
C LYS A 353 5.09 -5.38 16.05
N TYR A 354 6.36 -4.98 15.91
CA TYR A 354 7.50 -5.72 16.48
C TYR A 354 8.01 -5.16 17.81
N GLY A 355 7.29 -4.21 18.44
CA GLY A 355 7.64 -3.64 19.73
C GLY A 355 8.85 -2.70 19.71
N PHE A 356 9.18 -2.11 18.57
CA PHE A 356 10.24 -1.12 18.43
C PHE A 356 9.70 0.29 18.71
N ASP A 357 9.11 0.46 19.90
CA ASP A 357 8.31 1.63 20.26
C ASP A 357 9.10 2.95 20.25
N ASP A 358 10.38 2.95 20.62
CA ASP A 358 11.21 4.16 20.56
C ASP A 358 11.41 4.64 19.12
N ASP A 359 11.63 3.72 18.18
CA ASP A 359 11.80 4.05 16.75
C ASP A 359 10.46 4.47 16.13
N ALA A 360 9.37 3.79 16.50
CA ALA A 360 8.03 4.17 16.09
C ALA A 360 7.68 5.59 16.59
N ARG A 361 7.98 5.90 17.84
CA ARG A 361 7.82 7.24 18.43
C ARG A 361 8.63 8.29 17.65
N GLY A 362 9.90 8.04 17.42
CA GLY A 362 10.77 8.95 16.68
C GLY A 362 10.26 9.21 15.25
N LEU A 363 9.73 8.20 14.56
CA LEU A 363 9.17 8.36 13.22
C LEU A 363 7.84 9.13 13.25
N ALA A 364 6.96 8.84 14.20
CA ALA A 364 5.69 9.55 14.38
C ALA A 364 5.94 11.05 14.69
N GLU A 365 6.85 11.37 15.60
CA GLU A 365 7.20 12.75 15.92
C GLU A 365 7.78 13.52 14.72
N LYS A 366 8.61 12.86 13.89
CA LYS A 366 9.13 13.45 12.65
C LYS A 366 8.00 13.74 11.66
N THR A 367 7.04 12.84 11.53
CA THR A 367 5.88 13.00 10.64
C THR A 367 4.97 14.14 11.12
N VAL A 368 4.68 14.21 12.42
CA VAL A 368 3.93 15.33 13.03
C VAL A 368 4.64 16.66 12.78
N ARG A 369 5.97 16.70 12.95
CA ARG A 369 6.76 17.91 12.69
C ARG A 369 6.71 18.33 11.23
N LEU A 370 6.81 17.38 10.30
CA LEU A 370 6.76 17.63 8.86
C LEU A 370 5.43 18.28 8.47
N PHE A 371 4.35 17.59 8.78
CA PHE A 371 3.00 18.01 8.38
C PHE A 371 2.52 19.23 9.17
N GLY A 372 2.87 19.33 10.46
CA GLY A 372 2.52 20.49 11.27
C GLY A 372 3.17 21.78 10.77
N ARG A 373 4.44 21.72 10.33
CA ARG A 373 5.13 22.87 9.72
C ARG A 373 4.51 23.28 8.38
N ASP A 374 4.22 22.32 7.53
CA ASP A 374 3.60 22.60 6.23
C ASP A 374 2.22 23.23 6.43
N LEU A 375 1.38 22.61 7.24
CA LEU A 375 0.05 23.12 7.54
C LEU A 375 0.08 24.55 8.12
N GLU A 376 1.01 24.81 9.04
CA GLU A 376 1.19 26.16 9.63
C GLU A 376 1.64 27.18 8.61
N ALA A 377 2.50 26.81 7.66
CA ALA A 377 3.07 27.71 6.65
C ALA A 377 2.17 27.92 5.43
N SER A 378 1.48 26.87 4.97
CA SER A 378 0.76 26.86 3.70
C SER A 378 -0.76 26.77 3.82
N GLY A 379 -1.27 26.38 5.00
CA GLY A 379 -2.69 26.15 5.26
C GLY A 379 -3.24 24.83 4.70
N ALA A 380 -2.39 23.96 4.13
CA ALA A 380 -2.76 22.67 3.57
C ALA A 380 -1.57 21.70 3.64
N LEU A 381 -1.81 20.41 3.37
CA LEU A 381 -0.76 19.42 3.18
C LEU A 381 -0.47 19.22 1.69
N HIS A 382 0.72 18.75 1.38
CA HIS A 382 1.17 18.44 0.02
C HIS A 382 1.40 16.94 -0.15
N GLU A 383 1.48 16.48 -1.38
CA GLU A 383 1.48 15.05 -1.70
C GLU A 383 2.71 14.33 -1.14
N TYR A 384 3.92 14.92 -1.26
CA TYR A 384 5.16 14.40 -0.69
C TYR A 384 6.17 15.52 -0.39
N TYR A 385 7.29 15.19 0.25
CA TYR A 385 8.16 16.18 0.88
C TYR A 385 9.64 15.85 0.69
N HIS A 386 10.45 16.91 0.66
CA HIS A 386 11.90 16.79 0.67
C HIS A 386 12.37 16.21 2.02
N PRO A 387 13.18 15.12 2.04
CA PRO A 387 13.52 14.38 3.26
C PRO A 387 14.37 15.17 4.26
N ASP A 388 15.24 16.08 3.79
CA ASP A 388 16.24 16.73 4.63
C ASP A 388 15.82 18.11 5.14
N ASN A 389 15.01 18.87 4.38
CA ASN A 389 14.54 20.21 4.75
C ASN A 389 13.03 20.32 5.00
N GLY A 390 12.24 19.29 4.60
CA GLY A 390 10.79 19.25 4.78
C GLY A 390 10.02 20.18 3.85
N GLU A 391 10.63 20.66 2.75
CA GLU A 391 9.91 21.43 1.73
C GLU A 391 8.84 20.58 1.07
N PRO A 392 7.61 21.10 0.95
CA PRO A 392 6.52 20.41 0.28
C PRO A 392 6.75 20.35 -1.23
N ILE A 393 6.35 19.22 -1.83
CA ILE A 393 6.48 18.99 -3.27
C ILE A 393 5.13 18.49 -3.80
N MET A 394 4.74 18.99 -4.96
CA MET A 394 3.52 18.62 -5.69
C MET A 394 2.21 18.83 -4.90
N THR A 395 1.16 18.58 -5.52
CA THR A 395 -0.30 18.64 -5.22
C THR A 395 -0.66 19.19 -3.84
N LYS A 396 -0.80 20.53 -3.74
CA LYS A 396 -1.32 21.19 -2.54
C LYS A 396 -2.80 20.79 -2.31
N GLY A 397 -3.14 20.49 -1.06
CA GLY A 397 -4.48 20.03 -0.66
C GLY A 397 -4.67 18.52 -0.74
N PHE A 398 -3.58 17.76 -0.90
CA PHE A 398 -3.62 16.31 -0.80
C PHE A 398 -3.86 15.89 0.65
N GLN A 399 -4.88 15.08 0.88
CA GLN A 399 -5.35 14.68 2.22
C GLN A 399 -4.97 13.23 2.52
N ASN A 400 -5.74 12.33 2.05
CA ASN A 400 -5.61 10.89 2.05
C ASN A 400 -4.57 10.33 3.05
N TRP A 401 -3.49 9.69 2.57
CA TRP A 401 -2.47 9.08 3.43
C TRP A 401 -1.68 10.07 4.31
N ASN A 402 -1.72 11.37 4.01
CA ASN A 402 -1.15 12.36 4.91
C ASN A 402 -1.94 12.46 6.21
N PHE A 403 -3.26 12.26 6.14
CA PHE A 403 -4.13 12.28 7.31
C PHE A 403 -3.93 11.06 8.23
N LEU A 404 -3.23 10.00 7.80
CA LEU A 404 -2.80 8.89 8.65
C LEU A 404 -1.91 9.33 9.83
N VAL A 405 -1.36 10.54 9.79
CA VAL A 405 -0.67 11.14 10.95
C VAL A 405 -1.59 11.23 12.17
N LEU A 406 -2.92 11.32 11.99
CA LEU A 406 -3.89 11.31 13.10
C LEU A 406 -3.82 10.01 13.90
N ASN A 407 -3.65 8.87 13.21
CA ASN A 407 -3.48 7.57 13.84
C ASN A 407 -2.14 7.46 14.60
N MET A 408 -1.08 8.09 14.06
CA MET A 408 0.21 8.20 14.76
C MET A 408 0.08 9.06 16.01
N ILE A 409 -0.62 10.19 15.95
CA ILE A 409 -0.88 11.08 17.09
C ILE A 409 -1.70 10.34 18.15
N ALA A 410 -2.72 9.57 17.77
CA ALA A 410 -3.49 8.76 18.69
C ALA A 410 -2.59 7.79 19.46
N TRP A 411 -1.69 7.09 18.76
CA TRP A 411 -0.72 6.18 19.39
C TRP A 411 0.29 6.92 20.30
N LEU A 412 0.84 8.06 19.87
CA LEU A 412 1.75 8.89 20.69
C LEU A 412 1.12 9.29 22.01
N ASN A 413 -0.17 9.59 21.98
CA ASN A 413 -0.96 10.02 23.14
C ASN A 413 -1.65 8.85 23.87
N GLN A 414 -1.20 7.59 23.64
CA GLN A 414 -1.70 6.38 24.28
C GLN A 414 -3.21 6.14 24.09
N ARG A 415 -3.80 6.74 23.06
CA ARG A 415 -5.15 6.40 22.59
C ARG A 415 -5.07 5.16 21.70
N VAL A 416 -6.13 4.38 21.63
CA VAL A 416 -6.21 3.23 20.72
C VAL A 416 -6.36 3.73 19.30
N PRO A 417 -5.36 3.55 18.42
CA PRO A 417 -5.48 4.00 17.05
C PRO A 417 -6.41 3.08 16.26
N ALA A 418 -7.23 3.67 15.38
CA ALA A 418 -7.84 2.90 14.31
C ALA A 418 -6.73 2.38 13.40
N THR A 419 -6.80 1.11 13.03
CA THR A 419 -5.76 0.47 12.25
C THR A 419 -6.34 -0.21 11.02
N GLU A 420 -5.48 -0.40 10.05
CA GLU A 420 -5.72 -1.34 8.95
C GLU A 420 -5.93 -2.76 9.49
N PHE A 421 -6.44 -3.66 8.63
CA PHE A 421 -6.69 -5.07 8.98
C PHE A 421 -5.50 -5.73 9.70
#